data_1fbe751e57732e031649f1dc5a370198
#
_entry.id   1fbe751e57732e031649f1dc5a370198
#
_cell.length_a   1.000
_cell.length_b   1.000
_cell.length_c   1.000
_cell.angle_alpha   90.00
_cell.angle_beta   90.00
_cell.angle_gamma   90.00
#
_symmetry.space_group_name_H-M   'P 1'
#
loop_
_entity.id
_entity.type
_entity.pdbx_description
1 polymer ?
#
loop_
_entity_poly.entity_id
_entity_poly.type
_entity_poly.pdbx_seq_one_letter_code
_entity_poly.pdbx_strand_id
1 'polypeptide(L)'
;MAPFVYQVRSMTEQASTLYAKLLGETAKISWQELAPFFARGNLLQVAGTADLVEVAMGVAEDDKAKVAAWLTSGDLCKVDETRAADFHARDPELWAVVIAPWVLVQERVRKESLR
;
A
#
# COMPACT_ATOMS: atom_id res chain seq x y z
N MET A 1 -2.83 -36.54 -12.70
CA MET A 1 -2.89 -35.65 -13.71
C MET A 1 -3.64 -34.39 -13.39
N ALA A 2 -4.88 -34.47 -13.29
CA ALA A 2 -5.64 -33.29 -12.97
C ALA A 2 -5.24 -32.62 -11.68
N PRO A 3 -4.93 -33.36 -10.58
CA PRO A 3 -4.57 -32.70 -9.32
C PRO A 3 -3.36 -31.80 -9.45
N PHE A 4 -2.35 -32.24 -10.19
CA PHE A 4 -1.15 -31.41 -10.31
C PHE A 4 -1.43 -30.13 -11.09
N VAL A 5 -2.14 -30.24 -12.20
CA VAL A 5 -2.50 -29.09 -13.00
C VAL A 5 -3.38 -28.14 -12.22
N TYR A 6 -4.30 -28.69 -11.46
CA TYR A 6 -5.20 -27.89 -10.64
C TYR A 6 -4.43 -27.09 -9.59
N GLN A 7 -3.42 -27.70 -8.97
CA GLN A 7 -2.63 -27.01 -7.95
C GLN A 7 -1.87 -25.82 -8.54
N VAL A 8 -1.28 -25.99 -9.72
CA VAL A 8 -0.57 -24.89 -10.37
C VAL A 8 -1.53 -23.75 -10.68
N ARG A 9 -2.69 -24.09 -11.22
CA ARG A 9 -3.70 -23.11 -11.53
C ARG A 9 -4.20 -22.42 -10.27
N SER A 10 -4.39 -23.19 -9.19
CA SER A 10 -4.87 -22.63 -7.94
C SER A 10 -3.90 -21.59 -7.37
N MET A 11 -2.61 -21.85 -7.47
CA MET A 11 -1.61 -20.88 -6.98
C MET A 11 -1.68 -19.60 -7.77
N THR A 12 -1.81 -19.68 -9.09
CA THR A 12 -1.94 -18.51 -9.94
C THR A 12 -3.22 -17.74 -9.62
N GLU A 13 -4.30 -18.48 -9.42
CA GLU A 13 -5.57 -17.85 -9.08
C GLU A 13 -5.53 -17.17 -7.72
N GLN A 14 -4.82 -17.76 -6.75
CA GLN A 14 -4.68 -17.16 -5.44
C GLN A 14 -3.94 -15.83 -5.49
N ALA A 15 -2.87 -15.76 -6.28
CA ALA A 15 -2.13 -14.51 -6.44
C ALA A 15 -3.01 -13.45 -7.09
N SER A 16 -3.73 -13.81 -8.14
CA SER A 16 -4.63 -12.89 -8.82
C SER A 16 -5.79 -12.47 -7.91
N THR A 17 -6.29 -13.38 -7.10
CA THR A 17 -7.38 -13.09 -6.17
C THR A 17 -6.92 -12.13 -5.08
N LEU A 18 -5.71 -12.31 -4.56
CA LEU A 18 -5.19 -11.39 -3.55
C LEU A 18 -5.03 -9.99 -4.12
N TYR A 19 -4.46 -9.87 -5.32
CA TYR A 19 -4.34 -8.56 -5.96
C TYR A 19 -5.70 -7.90 -6.12
N ALA A 20 -6.68 -8.64 -6.64
CA ALA A 20 -8.02 -8.12 -6.85
C ALA A 20 -8.68 -7.73 -5.53
N LYS A 21 -8.49 -8.53 -4.49
CA LYS A 21 -9.04 -8.22 -3.18
C LYS A 21 -8.46 -6.93 -2.63
N LEU A 22 -7.14 -6.80 -2.67
CA LEU A 22 -6.50 -5.61 -2.13
C LEU A 22 -6.83 -4.38 -2.98
N LEU A 23 -6.92 -4.55 -4.29
CA LEU A 23 -7.34 -3.45 -5.15
C LEU A 23 -8.75 -2.97 -4.78
N GLY A 24 -9.66 -3.91 -4.51
CA GLY A 24 -11.02 -3.58 -4.11
C GLY A 24 -11.11 -2.94 -2.73
N GLU A 25 -10.13 -3.21 -1.87
CA GLU A 25 -10.07 -2.62 -0.52
C GLU A 25 -9.32 -1.31 -0.48
N THR A 26 -8.64 -0.95 -1.57
CA THR A 26 -7.94 0.32 -1.68
C THR A 26 -8.96 1.43 -1.90
N ALA A 27 -8.89 2.46 -1.09
CA ALA A 27 -9.90 3.52 -1.14
C ALA A 27 -9.29 4.86 -0.78
N LYS A 28 -9.96 5.91 -1.25
CA LYS A 28 -9.63 7.26 -0.84
C LYS A 28 -9.85 7.42 0.65
N ILE A 29 -8.96 8.17 1.30
CA ILE A 29 -9.05 8.39 2.73
C ILE A 29 -8.50 9.78 3.04
N SER A 30 -9.01 10.41 4.09
CA SER A 30 -8.52 11.70 4.53
C SER A 30 -7.36 11.53 5.51
N TRP A 31 -6.52 12.54 5.60
CA TRP A 31 -5.47 12.53 6.62
C TRP A 31 -6.06 12.40 8.01
N GLN A 32 -7.20 13.05 8.25
CA GLN A 32 -7.84 12.99 9.56
C GLN A 32 -8.16 11.56 9.98
N GLU A 33 -8.58 10.73 9.02
CA GLU A 33 -8.85 9.33 9.29
C GLU A 33 -7.57 8.52 9.50
N LEU A 34 -6.46 8.94 8.88
CA LEU A 34 -5.18 8.24 9.00
C LEU A 34 -4.41 8.62 10.26
N ALA A 35 -4.68 9.78 10.83
CA ALA A 35 -3.91 10.29 11.95
C ALA A 35 -3.80 9.31 13.14
N PRO A 36 -4.84 8.56 13.53
CA PRO A 36 -4.70 7.59 14.61
C PRO A 36 -3.69 6.48 14.29
N PHE A 37 -3.60 6.07 13.02
CA PHE A 37 -2.63 5.03 12.64
C PHE A 37 -1.21 5.59 12.66
N PHE A 38 -1.04 6.83 12.25
CA PHE A 38 0.24 7.50 12.38
C PHE A 38 0.66 7.56 13.86
N ALA A 39 -0.26 7.93 14.74
CA ALA A 39 0.04 8.05 16.17
C ALA A 39 0.49 6.73 16.78
N ARG A 40 -0.02 5.60 16.26
CA ARG A 40 0.40 4.28 16.73
C ARG A 40 1.68 3.78 16.09
N GLY A 41 2.20 4.50 15.11
CA GLY A 41 3.39 4.07 14.38
C GLY A 41 3.13 3.01 13.33
N ASN A 42 1.89 2.87 12.89
CA ASN A 42 1.48 1.80 11.97
C ASN A 42 1.25 2.29 10.54
N LEU A 43 1.63 3.52 10.22
CA LEU A 43 1.37 4.10 8.92
C LEU A 43 2.62 4.06 8.04
N LEU A 44 2.50 3.40 6.89
CA LEU A 44 3.58 3.30 5.90
C LEU A 44 3.17 4.06 4.65
N GLN A 45 4.13 4.74 4.04
CA GLN A 45 3.89 5.49 2.81
C GLN A 45 4.52 4.76 1.63
N VAL A 46 3.77 4.68 0.54
CA VAL A 46 4.24 4.12 -0.73
C VAL A 46 4.50 5.27 -1.69
N ALA A 47 5.64 5.22 -2.38
CA ALA A 47 6.00 6.27 -3.33
C ALA A 47 4.96 6.36 -4.45
N GLY A 48 4.76 7.59 -4.95
CA GLY A 48 3.74 7.83 -5.97
C GLY A 48 3.98 7.11 -7.27
N THR A 49 5.22 6.71 -7.54
CA THR A 49 5.58 5.98 -8.75
C THR A 49 5.45 4.46 -8.62
N ALA A 50 5.20 3.97 -7.41
CA ALA A 50 5.06 2.53 -7.16
C ALA A 50 3.59 2.13 -7.20
N ASP A 51 3.35 0.84 -7.41
CA ASP A 51 2.00 0.29 -7.38
C ASP A 51 1.63 -0.03 -5.94
N LEU A 52 0.70 0.74 -5.39
CA LEU A 52 0.26 0.57 -4.00
C LEU A 52 -0.21 -0.86 -3.71
N VAL A 53 -0.97 -1.44 -4.63
CA VAL A 53 -1.52 -2.79 -4.42
C VAL A 53 -0.42 -3.84 -4.46
N GLU A 54 0.56 -3.68 -5.35
CA GLU A 54 1.69 -4.61 -5.41
C GLU A 54 2.53 -4.56 -4.15
N VAL A 55 2.78 -3.37 -3.63
CA VAL A 55 3.51 -3.22 -2.37
C VAL A 55 2.70 -3.85 -1.23
N ALA A 56 1.39 -3.61 -1.22
CA ALA A 56 0.51 -4.21 -0.22
C ALA A 56 0.54 -5.73 -0.27
N MET A 57 0.59 -6.31 -1.46
CA MET A 57 0.71 -7.77 -1.61
C MET A 57 2.00 -8.28 -0.96
N GLY A 58 3.11 -7.61 -1.23
CA GLY A 58 4.39 -8.02 -0.64
C GLY A 58 4.36 -7.98 0.89
N VAL A 59 3.73 -6.95 1.44
CA VAL A 59 3.58 -6.84 2.89
C VAL A 59 2.66 -7.94 3.43
N ALA A 60 1.53 -8.16 2.74
CA ALA A 60 0.56 -9.17 3.16
C ALA A 60 1.14 -10.59 3.13
N GLU A 61 2.01 -10.85 2.17
CA GLU A 61 2.64 -12.16 2.02
C GLU A 61 3.91 -12.29 2.86
N ASP A 62 4.26 -11.25 3.59
CA ASP A 62 5.49 -11.21 4.40
C ASP A 62 6.72 -11.52 3.54
N ASP A 63 6.77 -10.95 2.36
CA ASP A 63 7.90 -11.13 1.44
C ASP A 63 9.03 -10.22 1.89
N LYS A 64 9.87 -10.74 2.75
CA LYS A 64 10.91 -9.95 3.41
C LYS A 64 11.91 -9.35 2.44
N ALA A 65 12.23 -10.07 1.38
CA ALA A 65 13.18 -9.58 0.39
C ALA A 65 12.63 -8.37 -0.36
N LYS A 66 11.37 -8.45 -0.80
CA LYS A 66 10.74 -7.33 -1.50
C LYS A 66 10.56 -6.14 -0.57
N VAL A 67 10.08 -6.37 0.65
CA VAL A 67 9.87 -5.28 1.60
C VAL A 67 11.19 -4.60 1.92
N ALA A 68 12.25 -5.36 2.14
CA ALA A 68 13.57 -4.78 2.41
C ALA A 68 14.07 -3.94 1.24
N ALA A 69 13.85 -4.42 0.01
CA ALA A 69 14.25 -3.67 -1.18
C ALA A 69 13.49 -2.35 -1.28
N TRP A 70 12.20 -2.37 -1.02
CA TRP A 70 11.39 -1.14 -1.06
C TRP A 70 11.78 -0.16 0.03
N LEU A 71 12.09 -0.64 1.23
CA LEU A 71 12.56 0.22 2.31
C LEU A 71 13.90 0.86 1.96
N THR A 72 14.78 0.10 1.30
CA THR A 72 16.08 0.61 0.90
C THR A 72 15.95 1.65 -0.22
N SER A 73 15.08 1.40 -1.19
CA SER A 73 14.90 2.31 -2.32
C SER A 73 14.08 3.55 -1.98
N GLY A 74 13.33 3.51 -0.88
CA GLY A 74 12.42 4.58 -0.52
C GLY A 74 11.03 4.44 -1.11
N ASP A 75 10.77 3.36 -1.86
CA ASP A 75 9.42 3.10 -2.38
C ASP A 75 8.43 2.82 -1.27
N LEU A 76 8.91 2.35 -0.13
CA LEU A 76 8.11 2.13 1.07
C LEU A 76 8.86 2.73 2.24
N CYS A 77 8.20 3.56 3.04
CA CYS A 77 8.83 4.14 4.22
C CYS A 77 7.79 4.42 5.29
N LYS A 78 8.25 4.52 6.54
CA LYS A 78 7.38 4.87 7.64
C LYS A 78 7.07 6.36 7.56
N VAL A 79 5.83 6.73 7.84
CA VAL A 79 5.45 8.15 7.87
C VAL A 79 5.99 8.75 9.16
N ASP A 80 6.87 9.77 9.02
CA ASP A 80 7.42 10.48 10.18
C ASP A 80 6.64 11.76 10.44
N GLU A 81 7.06 12.49 11.47
CA GLU A 81 6.36 13.71 11.88
C GLU A 81 6.39 14.78 10.79
N THR A 82 7.48 14.88 10.05
CA THR A 82 7.60 15.85 8.96
C THR A 82 6.59 15.55 7.87
N ARG A 83 6.49 14.28 7.49
CA ARG A 83 5.54 13.86 6.44
C ARG A 83 4.12 14.02 6.94
N ALA A 84 3.86 13.70 8.20
CA ALA A 84 2.53 13.85 8.77
C ALA A 84 2.09 15.31 8.76
N ALA A 85 2.98 16.21 9.12
CA ALA A 85 2.69 17.63 9.10
C ALA A 85 2.40 18.12 7.69
N ASP A 86 3.14 17.61 6.70
CA ASP A 86 2.94 17.95 5.31
C ASP A 86 1.55 17.49 4.82
N PHE A 87 1.19 16.25 5.14
CA PHE A 87 -0.14 15.74 4.76
C PHE A 87 -1.26 16.55 5.42
N HIS A 88 -1.05 16.90 6.69
CA HIS A 88 -2.05 17.70 7.39
C HIS A 88 -2.21 19.07 6.75
N ALA A 89 -1.11 19.71 6.41
CA ALA A 89 -1.12 21.09 5.89
C ALA A 89 -1.66 21.16 4.47
N ARG A 90 -1.26 20.23 3.60
CA ARG A 90 -1.64 20.26 2.18
C ARG A 90 -2.96 19.60 1.90
N ASP A 91 -3.34 18.65 2.75
CA ASP A 91 -4.56 17.84 2.56
C ASP A 91 -4.62 17.26 1.15
N PRO A 92 -3.59 16.51 0.73
CA PRO A 92 -3.57 15.96 -0.63
C PRO A 92 -4.53 14.80 -0.78
N GLU A 93 -4.74 14.38 -2.03
CA GLU A 93 -5.54 13.19 -2.29
C GLU A 93 -4.74 11.96 -1.87
N LEU A 94 -5.26 11.21 -0.93
CA LEU A 94 -4.61 10.02 -0.37
C LEU A 94 -5.46 8.79 -0.62
N TRP A 95 -4.78 7.70 -0.94
CA TRP A 95 -5.39 6.38 -1.10
C TRP A 95 -4.71 5.43 -0.14
N ALA A 96 -5.46 4.52 0.43
CA ALA A 96 -4.90 3.61 1.43
C ALA A 96 -5.52 2.22 1.34
N VAL A 97 -4.75 1.27 1.84
CA VAL A 97 -5.20 -0.11 2.00
C VAL A 97 -4.66 -0.61 3.33
N VAL A 98 -5.48 -1.39 4.04
CA VAL A 98 -5.12 -1.92 5.36
C VAL A 98 -4.54 -3.32 5.22
N ILE A 99 -3.32 -3.49 5.70
CA ILE A 99 -2.67 -4.80 5.83
C ILE A 99 -2.28 -4.93 7.29
N ALA A 100 -3.24 -5.30 8.11
CA ALA A 100 -3.08 -5.29 9.57
C ALA A 100 -1.77 -5.91 10.01
N PRO A 101 -1.02 -5.29 10.93
CA PRO A 101 -1.37 -4.07 11.67
C PRO A 101 -1.04 -2.77 10.94
N TRP A 102 -0.60 -2.85 9.68
CA TRP A 102 -0.13 -1.71 8.91
C TRP A 102 -1.25 -1.10 8.08
N VAL A 103 -1.16 0.20 7.88
CA VAL A 103 -1.97 0.92 6.90
C VAL A 103 -0.98 1.51 5.90
N LEU A 104 -1.17 1.20 4.63
CA LEU A 104 -0.32 1.70 3.55
C LEU A 104 -1.04 2.85 2.86
N VAL A 105 -0.37 3.98 2.72
CA VAL A 105 -0.95 5.18 2.13
C VAL A 105 -0.10 5.66 0.95
N GLN A 106 -0.77 6.16 -0.07
CA GLN A 106 -0.10 6.72 -1.24
C GLN A 106 -0.77 8.02 -1.61
N GLU A 107 0.05 9.05 -1.80
CA GLU A 107 -0.45 10.31 -2.34
C GLU A 107 -0.58 10.17 -3.84
N ARG A 108 -1.71 10.60 -4.40
CA ARG A 108 -1.94 10.58 -5.83
C ARG A 108 -2.19 11.98 -6.32
N VAL A 109 -1.49 12.34 -7.39
CA VAL A 109 -1.62 13.66 -8.01
C VAL A 109 -2.76 13.59 -9.01
N ARG A 110 -3.68 14.54 -8.92
CA ARG A 110 -4.77 14.62 -9.88
C ARG A 110 -4.25 15.03 -11.24
N LYS A 111 -4.90 14.54 -12.28
CA LYS A 111 -4.54 14.93 -13.65
C LYS A 111 -4.61 16.43 -13.84
N GLU A 112 -5.60 17.07 -13.28
CA GLU A 112 -5.76 18.53 -13.40
C GLU A 112 -4.57 19.27 -12.80
N SER A 113 -3.94 18.71 -11.81
CA SER A 113 -2.78 19.34 -11.16
C SER A 113 -1.54 19.33 -12.02
N LEU A 114 -1.52 18.54 -13.08
CA LEU A 114 -0.36 18.42 -13.95
C LEU A 114 -0.33 19.47 -15.05
N ARG A 115 -1.33 20.32 -15.16
CA ARG A 115 -1.43 21.33 -16.20
C ARG A 115 -0.84 22.68 -15.80
#